data_0f0d312ffdd0359dfb392446ef7a5a37
#
_entry.id   0f0d312ffdd0359dfb392446ef7a5a37
#
_cell.length_a   1.000
_cell.length_b   1.000
_cell.length_c   1.000
_cell.angle_alpha   90.00
_cell.angle_beta   90.00
_cell.angle_gamma   90.00
#
_symmetry.space_group_name_H-M   'P 1'
#
loop_
_entity.id
_entity.type
_entity.pdbx_description
1 polymer ?
#
loop_
_entity_poly.entity_id
_entity_poly.type
_entity_poly.pdbx_seq_one_letter_code
_entity_poly.pdbx_strand_id
1 'polypeptide(L)'
;MSDSPGPSPELEGLPLVRSREVGALRIHAVEAGLQRLDGGAMFGVVPKPLWNKRIPADERNRIPLALRCLLIEAPGGLVLVDTGIGNKEDEKFRDIYGVENPGEPTRLEEGIRAAGFQPDDVEMVVLTHLHFDHAGGATFRTGDGAIRPAFPGARYVVQEKELEFAHRRNERIQASYLPHNFDPISDADLWHLVDGEVELTEGIRLIPSPGHTPHHQSVLVESEGRTACYLADVCPTASHIRLPWIMGYDLEPLVTLESKRGLWRRALDEEWLLVFEHDPVVPWGVLDEEARGVRSEGS
;
A
#
# COMPACT_ATOMS: atom_id res chain seq x y z
N MET A 1 -32.51 -9.36 1.16
CA MET A 1 -32.50 -7.93 0.86
C MET A 1 -31.45 -7.73 -0.20
N SER A 2 -31.82 -7.20 -1.37
CA SER A 2 -30.89 -6.91 -2.46
C SER A 2 -30.23 -5.57 -2.13
N ASP A 3 -29.07 -5.62 -1.45
CA ASP A 3 -28.22 -4.44 -1.39
C ASP A 3 -27.68 -4.23 -2.80
N SER A 4 -28.28 -3.27 -3.51
CA SER A 4 -27.64 -2.72 -4.70
C SER A 4 -26.31 -2.11 -4.24
N PRO A 5 -25.19 -2.44 -4.88
CA PRO A 5 -23.92 -1.79 -4.55
C PRO A 5 -24.11 -0.27 -4.69
N GLY A 6 -23.62 0.48 -3.71
CA GLY A 6 -23.57 1.93 -3.75
C GLY A 6 -22.73 2.42 -4.95
N PRO A 7 -22.78 3.71 -5.25
CA PRO A 7 -21.94 4.29 -6.31
C PRO A 7 -20.46 3.98 -6.02
N SER A 8 -19.68 3.80 -7.09
CA SER A 8 -18.22 3.64 -6.97
C SER A 8 -17.63 4.84 -6.22
N PRO A 9 -16.74 4.63 -5.25
CA PRO A 9 -16.12 5.73 -4.54
C PRO A 9 -15.32 6.60 -5.51
N GLU A 10 -15.42 7.91 -5.30
CA GLU A 10 -14.66 8.95 -5.98
C GLU A 10 -13.68 9.56 -4.98
N LEU A 11 -12.57 10.09 -5.44
CA LEU A 11 -11.52 10.65 -4.60
C LEU A 11 -12.05 11.72 -3.62
N GLU A 12 -12.97 12.57 -4.08
CA GLU A 12 -13.59 13.63 -3.26
C GLU A 12 -14.39 13.08 -2.07
N GLY A 13 -14.91 11.85 -2.18
CA GLY A 13 -15.64 11.17 -1.11
C GLY A 13 -14.77 10.46 -0.09
N LEU A 14 -13.47 10.31 -0.35
CA LEU A 14 -12.54 9.65 0.56
C LEU A 14 -11.98 10.67 1.58
N PRO A 15 -12.06 10.38 2.89
CA PRO A 15 -11.43 11.23 3.90
C PRO A 15 -9.92 11.23 3.69
N LEU A 16 -9.32 12.43 3.75
CA LEU A 16 -7.89 12.62 3.50
C LEU A 16 -7.01 11.87 4.50
N VAL A 17 -7.44 11.80 5.76
CA VAL A 17 -6.76 11.12 6.86
C VAL A 17 -7.76 10.46 7.80
N ARG A 18 -7.40 9.28 8.28
CA ARG A 18 -8.03 8.61 9.43
C ARG A 18 -6.95 8.23 10.41
N SER A 19 -7.14 8.49 11.69
CA SER A 19 -6.14 8.21 12.72
C SER A 19 -6.64 7.19 13.72
N ARG A 20 -5.71 6.40 14.27
CA ARG A 20 -6.00 5.38 15.28
C ARG A 20 -4.79 5.16 16.19
N GLU A 21 -5.03 4.71 17.41
CA GLU A 21 -4.00 4.30 18.35
C GLU A 21 -3.76 2.78 18.26
N VAL A 22 -2.49 2.39 18.36
CA VAL A 22 -2.01 1.01 18.49
C VAL A 22 -1.12 0.98 19.73
N GLY A 23 -1.70 0.62 20.88
CA GLY A 23 -1.04 0.82 22.16
C GLY A 23 -0.73 2.30 22.40
N ALA A 24 0.53 2.62 22.65
CA ALA A 24 1.04 3.99 22.80
C ALA A 24 1.42 4.68 21.48
N LEU A 25 1.43 3.95 20.37
CA LEU A 25 1.75 4.50 19.04
C LEU A 25 0.47 4.99 18.35
N ARG A 26 0.62 6.04 17.54
CA ARG A 26 -0.46 6.56 16.71
C ARG A 26 -0.16 6.32 15.24
N ILE A 27 -1.16 5.85 14.51
CA ILE A 27 -1.09 5.63 13.08
C ILE A 27 -2.13 6.47 12.35
N HIS A 28 -1.77 6.90 11.14
CA HIS A 28 -2.63 7.67 10.25
C HIS A 28 -2.70 6.98 8.89
N ALA A 29 -3.89 6.55 8.51
CA ALA A 29 -4.18 6.11 7.15
C ALA A 29 -4.36 7.36 6.28
N VAL A 30 -3.41 7.64 5.41
CA VAL A 30 -3.37 8.81 4.52
C VAL A 30 -3.77 8.39 3.12
N GLU A 31 -4.81 9.01 2.57
CA GLU A 31 -5.27 8.73 1.21
C GLU A 31 -4.45 9.54 0.20
N ALA A 32 -3.47 8.89 -0.43
CA ALA A 32 -2.56 9.51 -1.40
C ALA A 32 -3.12 9.60 -2.82
N GLY A 33 -4.34 9.13 -3.05
CA GLY A 33 -5.01 9.15 -4.35
C GLY A 33 -5.95 7.97 -4.56
N LEU A 34 -6.43 7.84 -5.78
CA LEU A 34 -7.26 6.72 -6.24
C LEU A 34 -6.75 6.25 -7.60
N GLN A 35 -6.80 4.94 -7.84
CA GLN A 35 -6.61 4.35 -9.16
C GLN A 35 -7.74 3.38 -9.50
N ARG A 36 -7.84 2.98 -10.77
CA ARG A 36 -8.80 1.96 -11.23
C ARG A 36 -8.08 0.95 -12.10
N LEU A 37 -8.06 -0.30 -11.62
CA LEU A 37 -7.47 -1.43 -12.35
C LEU A 37 -8.53 -2.44 -12.77
N ASP A 38 -8.22 -3.26 -13.79
CA ASP A 38 -9.12 -4.32 -14.25
C ASP A 38 -9.46 -5.28 -13.10
N GLY A 39 -10.76 -5.44 -12.82
CA GLY A 39 -11.23 -6.26 -11.72
C GLY A 39 -10.94 -7.75 -11.91
N GLY A 40 -10.84 -8.23 -13.17
CA GLY A 40 -10.42 -9.60 -13.44
C GLY A 40 -8.96 -9.84 -13.07
N ALA A 41 -8.09 -8.88 -13.38
CA ALA A 41 -6.68 -8.95 -12.98
C ALA A 41 -6.52 -8.81 -11.46
N MET A 42 -7.30 -7.95 -10.80
CA MET A 42 -7.27 -7.79 -9.34
C MET A 42 -7.75 -9.03 -8.60
N PHE A 43 -8.71 -9.77 -9.15
CA PHE A 43 -9.26 -10.97 -8.50
C PHE A 43 -8.78 -12.31 -9.08
N GLY A 44 -7.90 -12.26 -10.09
CA GLY A 44 -7.25 -13.42 -10.67
C GLY A 44 -8.23 -14.50 -11.13
N VAL A 45 -8.17 -15.68 -10.52
CA VAL A 45 -9.01 -16.82 -10.90
C VAL A 45 -10.43 -16.78 -10.31
N VAL A 46 -10.74 -15.79 -9.46
CA VAL A 46 -12.08 -15.64 -8.88
C VAL A 46 -13.08 -15.21 -9.95
N PRO A 47 -14.20 -15.94 -10.16
CA PRO A 47 -15.18 -15.59 -11.19
C PRO A 47 -15.81 -14.20 -10.96
N LYS A 48 -15.97 -13.41 -12.05
CA LYS A 48 -16.59 -12.07 -12.01
C LYS A 48 -17.91 -12.02 -11.23
N PRO A 49 -18.87 -12.96 -11.36
CA PRO A 49 -20.12 -12.94 -10.60
C PRO A 49 -19.94 -12.95 -9.06
N LEU A 50 -18.77 -13.36 -8.58
CA LEU A 50 -18.45 -13.40 -7.16
C LEU A 50 -17.77 -12.10 -6.71
N TRP A 51 -16.69 -11.69 -7.39
CA TRP A 51 -15.94 -10.50 -6.94
C TRP A 51 -16.68 -9.18 -7.24
N ASN A 52 -17.42 -9.09 -8.34
CA ASN A 52 -18.16 -7.89 -8.70
C ASN A 52 -19.30 -7.53 -7.71
N LYS A 53 -19.69 -8.48 -6.85
CA LYS A 53 -20.60 -8.23 -5.72
C LYS A 53 -19.89 -7.57 -4.55
N ARG A 54 -18.57 -7.66 -4.49
CA ARG A 54 -17.73 -7.08 -3.43
C ARG A 54 -17.31 -5.68 -3.79
N ILE A 55 -16.67 -5.55 -4.96
CA ILE A 55 -16.24 -4.26 -5.51
C ILE A 55 -16.77 -4.19 -6.94
N PRO A 56 -17.83 -3.41 -7.19
CA PRO A 56 -18.42 -3.27 -8.51
C PRO A 56 -17.46 -2.64 -9.51
N ALA A 57 -17.39 -3.21 -10.72
CA ALA A 57 -16.58 -2.67 -11.80
C ALA A 57 -17.34 -1.61 -12.61
N ASP A 58 -16.59 -0.66 -13.17
CA ASP A 58 -17.05 0.29 -14.18
C ASP A 58 -17.28 -0.38 -15.55
N GLU A 59 -17.69 0.43 -16.56
CA GLU A 59 -17.94 -0.03 -17.93
C GLU A 59 -16.66 -0.58 -18.62
N ARG A 60 -15.47 -0.17 -18.17
CA ARG A 60 -14.16 -0.67 -18.62
C ARG A 60 -13.67 -1.88 -17.84
N ASN A 61 -14.53 -2.50 -17.01
CA ASN A 61 -14.21 -3.61 -16.10
C ASN A 61 -13.21 -3.26 -14.99
N ARG A 62 -13.02 -1.97 -14.68
CA ARG A 62 -12.08 -1.52 -13.65
C ARG A 62 -12.79 -1.35 -12.32
N ILE A 63 -12.11 -1.67 -11.25
CA ILE A 63 -12.56 -1.43 -9.87
C ILE A 63 -11.76 -0.28 -9.25
N PRO A 64 -12.38 0.52 -8.36
CA PRO A 64 -11.68 1.56 -7.63
C PRO A 64 -10.75 0.97 -6.58
N LEU A 65 -9.56 1.53 -6.46
CA LEU A 65 -8.53 1.14 -5.50
C LEU A 65 -7.98 2.40 -4.85
N ALA A 66 -8.03 2.49 -3.53
CA ALA A 66 -7.35 3.54 -2.78
C ALA A 66 -5.82 3.42 -2.94
N LEU A 67 -5.14 4.53 -2.80
CA LEU A 67 -3.67 4.59 -2.67
C LEU A 67 -3.39 5.06 -1.24
N ARG A 68 -3.60 4.16 -0.30
CA ARG A 68 -3.51 4.48 1.14
C ARG A 68 -2.14 4.21 1.68
N CYS A 69 -1.46 5.26 2.09
CA CYS A 69 -0.19 5.18 2.81
C CYS A 69 -0.44 5.13 4.32
N LEU A 70 0.51 4.62 5.08
CA LEU A 70 0.44 4.62 6.55
C LEU A 70 1.53 5.54 7.11
N LEU A 71 1.12 6.57 7.86
CA LEU A 71 2.03 7.43 8.59
C LEU A 71 2.02 7.02 10.06
N ILE A 72 3.19 6.84 10.67
CA ILE A 72 3.34 6.29 12.01
C ILE A 72 4.15 7.26 12.87
N GLU A 73 3.58 7.68 14.00
CA GLU A 73 4.29 8.44 15.03
C GLU A 73 5.09 7.46 15.89
N ALA A 74 6.35 7.21 15.53
CA ALA A 74 7.24 6.30 16.25
C ALA A 74 8.17 7.06 17.21
N PRO A 75 8.67 6.43 18.30
CA PRO A 75 9.64 7.05 19.19
C PRO A 75 10.92 7.53 18.50
N GLY A 76 11.30 6.88 17.39
CA GLY A 76 12.47 7.22 16.58
C GLY A 76 12.19 8.22 15.46
N GLY A 77 11.01 8.85 15.40
CA GLY A 77 10.62 9.81 14.38
C GLY A 77 9.44 9.37 13.52
N LEU A 78 9.05 10.22 12.58
CA LEU A 78 7.89 9.98 11.71
C LEU A 78 8.24 9.00 10.58
N VAL A 79 7.50 7.90 10.49
CA VAL A 79 7.70 6.86 9.48
C VAL A 79 6.52 6.83 8.51
N LEU A 80 6.79 6.91 7.22
CA LEU A 80 5.81 6.78 6.15
C LEU A 80 5.97 5.41 5.48
N VAL A 81 4.88 4.65 5.35
CA VAL A 81 4.84 3.38 4.62
C VAL A 81 4.11 3.59 3.31
N ASP A 82 4.77 3.28 2.22
CA ASP A 82 4.41 3.52 0.82
C ASP A 82 4.09 4.99 0.50
N THR A 83 3.98 5.32 -0.77
CA THR A 83 3.93 6.72 -1.23
C THR A 83 2.89 6.99 -2.32
N GLY A 84 2.12 5.98 -2.72
CA GLY A 84 1.19 6.10 -3.85
C GLY A 84 1.90 6.32 -5.20
N ILE A 85 1.18 6.90 -6.17
CA ILE A 85 1.69 7.08 -7.55
C ILE A 85 2.51 8.38 -7.73
N GLY A 86 2.24 9.40 -6.93
CA GLY A 86 2.88 10.71 -7.10
C GLY A 86 2.35 11.51 -8.30
N ASN A 87 3.18 12.43 -8.85
CA ASN A 87 2.75 13.42 -9.86
C ASN A 87 3.48 13.30 -11.22
N LYS A 88 4.25 12.24 -11.44
CA LYS A 88 5.20 12.18 -12.58
C LYS A 88 4.59 11.65 -13.87
N GLU A 89 3.51 10.89 -13.77
CA GLU A 89 2.97 10.09 -14.84
C GLU A 89 2.18 10.96 -15.85
N ASP A 90 2.30 10.59 -17.14
CA ASP A 90 1.65 11.30 -18.22
C ASP A 90 0.13 11.01 -18.28
N GLU A 91 -0.57 11.77 -19.12
CA GLU A 91 -2.01 11.65 -19.30
C GLU A 91 -2.45 10.26 -19.79
N LYS A 92 -1.64 9.64 -20.66
CA LYS A 92 -1.93 8.30 -21.18
C LYS A 92 -1.87 7.25 -20.07
N PHE A 93 -0.86 7.31 -19.22
CA PHE A 93 -0.73 6.44 -18.05
C PHE A 93 -1.92 6.64 -17.11
N ARG A 94 -2.25 7.89 -16.81
CA ARG A 94 -3.36 8.23 -15.93
C ARG A 94 -4.72 7.74 -16.46
N ASP A 95 -4.97 7.79 -17.76
CA ASP A 95 -6.20 7.23 -18.36
C ASP A 95 -6.23 5.71 -18.27
N ILE A 96 -5.11 5.04 -18.58
CA ILE A 96 -5.02 3.57 -18.54
C ILE A 96 -5.33 3.04 -17.13
N TYR A 97 -4.68 3.63 -16.13
CA TYR A 97 -4.77 3.19 -14.74
C TYR A 97 -5.86 3.94 -13.93
N GLY A 98 -6.62 4.81 -14.56
CA GLY A 98 -7.70 5.56 -13.91
C GLY A 98 -7.21 6.36 -12.70
N VAL A 99 -6.04 6.99 -12.81
CA VAL A 99 -5.39 7.68 -11.70
C VAL A 99 -6.07 8.99 -11.38
N GLU A 100 -6.52 9.15 -10.15
CA GLU A 100 -7.00 10.38 -9.56
C GLU A 100 -6.04 10.80 -8.44
N ASN A 101 -5.09 11.62 -8.81
CA ASN A 101 -4.14 12.24 -7.89
C ASN A 101 -3.84 13.65 -8.42
N PRO A 102 -4.68 14.64 -8.07
CA PRO A 102 -4.58 15.98 -8.64
C PRO A 102 -3.37 16.75 -8.07
N GLY A 103 -2.61 17.32 -8.96
CA GLY A 103 -1.85 18.54 -8.77
C GLY A 103 -0.65 18.55 -7.84
N GLU A 104 -0.32 19.77 -7.48
CA GLU A 104 0.68 20.15 -6.48
C GLU A 104 0.01 21.14 -5.50
N PRO A 105 0.08 20.90 -4.17
CA PRO A 105 0.69 19.73 -3.53
C PRO A 105 0.01 18.41 -3.91
N THR A 106 0.73 17.29 -3.80
CA THR A 106 0.13 15.95 -3.98
C THR A 106 -0.84 15.65 -2.84
N ARG A 107 -1.79 14.74 -3.08
CA ARG A 107 -2.72 14.35 -2.03
C ARG A 107 -2.04 13.69 -0.82
N LEU A 108 -0.91 13.00 -1.04
CA LEU A 108 -0.07 12.50 0.05
C LEU A 108 0.45 13.63 0.94
N GLU A 109 1.01 14.69 0.33
CA GLU A 109 1.49 15.86 1.09
C GLU A 109 0.38 16.57 1.84
N GLU A 110 -0.81 16.71 1.22
CA GLU A 110 -1.99 17.27 1.89
C GLU A 110 -2.42 16.40 3.08
N GLY A 111 -2.37 15.08 2.91
CA GLY A 111 -2.70 14.12 3.97
C GLY A 111 -1.72 14.15 5.14
N ILE A 112 -0.42 14.26 4.86
CA ILE A 112 0.60 14.43 5.91
C ILE A 112 0.34 15.74 6.68
N ARG A 113 0.01 16.83 5.99
CA ARG A 113 -0.33 18.12 6.64
C ARG A 113 -1.63 18.02 7.45
N ALA A 114 -2.62 17.29 6.95
CA ALA A 114 -3.88 17.08 7.67
C ALA A 114 -3.70 16.18 8.92
N ALA A 115 -2.70 15.30 8.93
CA ALA A 115 -2.29 14.55 10.11
C ALA A 115 -1.56 15.41 11.15
N GLY A 116 -1.19 16.66 10.80
CA GLY A 116 -0.52 17.62 11.70
C GLY A 116 0.99 17.75 11.48
N PHE A 117 1.53 17.16 10.43
CA PHE A 117 2.96 17.13 10.12
C PHE A 117 3.27 17.87 8.81
N GLN A 118 4.56 18.09 8.55
CA GLN A 118 5.05 18.54 7.25
C GLN A 118 5.72 17.35 6.53
N PRO A 119 5.76 17.31 5.20
CA PRO A 119 6.51 16.29 4.47
C PRO A 119 7.98 16.19 4.90
N ASP A 120 8.59 17.32 5.27
CA ASP A 120 9.98 17.38 5.75
C ASP A 120 10.19 16.77 7.15
N ASP A 121 9.11 16.51 7.90
CA ASP A 121 9.16 15.83 9.20
C ASP A 121 9.31 14.30 9.04
N VAL A 122 9.13 13.76 7.84
CA VAL A 122 9.29 12.33 7.57
C VAL A 122 10.76 11.96 7.63
N GLU A 123 11.12 11.09 8.59
CA GLU A 123 12.50 10.65 8.79
C GLU A 123 12.81 9.32 8.07
N MET A 124 11.78 8.47 7.89
CA MET A 124 11.91 7.21 7.16
C MET A 124 10.72 7.01 6.22
N VAL A 125 11.01 6.51 5.01
CA VAL A 125 10.02 6.04 4.04
C VAL A 125 10.24 4.56 3.85
N VAL A 126 9.31 3.73 4.27
CA VAL A 126 9.33 2.27 4.07
C VAL A 126 8.55 1.93 2.81
N LEU A 127 9.20 1.30 1.84
CA LEU A 127 8.53 0.80 0.65
C LEU A 127 8.29 -0.71 0.81
N THR A 128 7.02 -1.13 0.71
CA THR A 128 6.66 -2.54 0.82
C THR A 128 7.20 -3.34 -0.36
N HIS A 129 7.17 -2.73 -1.53
CA HIS A 129 7.78 -3.17 -2.78
C HIS A 129 7.86 -1.97 -3.75
N LEU A 130 8.39 -2.16 -4.97
CA LEU A 130 8.72 -1.04 -5.85
C LEU A 130 7.79 -0.91 -7.07
N HIS A 131 6.54 -1.38 -7.00
CA HIS A 131 5.55 -1.06 -8.03
C HIS A 131 5.19 0.43 -8.01
N PHE A 132 4.70 0.92 -9.15
CA PHE A 132 4.48 2.36 -9.38
C PHE A 132 3.46 2.98 -8.43
N ASP A 133 2.51 2.22 -7.94
CA ASP A 133 1.45 2.68 -7.04
C ASP A 133 1.83 2.66 -5.55
N HIS A 134 3.00 2.10 -5.23
CA HIS A 134 3.60 2.11 -3.90
C HIS A 134 4.81 3.04 -3.82
N ALA A 135 5.69 2.97 -4.82
CA ALA A 135 6.93 3.76 -4.86
C ALA A 135 6.83 5.03 -5.71
N GLY A 136 5.71 5.27 -6.39
CA GLY A 136 5.56 6.39 -7.31
C GLY A 136 5.74 7.75 -6.65
N GLY A 137 5.18 7.96 -5.48
CA GLY A 137 5.34 9.22 -4.74
C GLY A 137 6.66 9.35 -3.98
N ALA A 138 7.52 8.32 -3.98
CA ALA A 138 8.86 8.39 -3.39
C ALA A 138 9.79 9.38 -4.10
N THR A 139 9.45 9.70 -5.34
CA THR A 139 10.13 10.73 -6.15
C THR A 139 9.10 11.65 -6.80
N PHE A 140 9.51 12.85 -7.14
CA PHE A 140 8.63 13.84 -7.79
C PHE A 140 9.32 14.55 -8.93
N ARG A 141 8.53 15.09 -9.86
CA ARG A 141 9.02 15.91 -10.97
C ARG A 141 9.03 17.36 -10.55
N THR A 142 10.21 17.97 -10.57
CA THR A 142 10.40 19.39 -10.29
C THR A 142 10.01 20.26 -11.47
N GLY A 143 9.81 21.57 -11.24
CA GLY A 143 9.43 22.53 -12.28
C GLY A 143 10.46 22.68 -13.42
N ASP A 144 11.71 22.28 -13.22
CA ASP A 144 12.76 22.20 -14.26
C ASP A 144 12.73 20.86 -15.04
N GLY A 145 11.79 19.96 -14.69
CA GLY A 145 11.60 18.65 -15.32
C GLY A 145 12.48 17.53 -14.76
N ALA A 146 13.37 17.82 -13.81
CA ALA A 146 14.17 16.80 -13.14
C ALA A 146 13.29 15.93 -12.22
N ILE A 147 13.71 14.68 -11.97
CA ILE A 147 13.07 13.81 -10.99
C ILE A 147 14.00 13.67 -9.78
N ARG A 148 13.46 13.90 -8.60
CA ARG A 148 14.21 13.93 -7.34
C ARG A 148 13.46 13.17 -6.25
N PRO A 149 14.16 12.69 -5.18
CA PRO A 149 13.49 12.14 -4.00
C PRO A 149 12.49 13.14 -3.40
N ALA A 150 11.29 12.66 -3.07
CA ALA A 150 10.22 13.49 -2.50
C ALA A 150 10.47 13.84 -1.04
N PHE A 151 11.21 13.01 -0.31
CA PHE A 151 11.57 13.19 1.09
C PHE A 151 13.10 13.19 1.24
N PRO A 152 13.77 14.30 0.88
CA PRO A 152 15.24 14.34 0.77
C PRO A 152 15.95 14.25 2.12
N GLY A 153 15.24 14.48 3.23
CA GLY A 153 15.75 14.32 4.60
C GLY A 153 15.57 12.90 5.15
N ALA A 154 14.77 12.07 4.47
CA ALA A 154 14.44 10.72 4.93
C ALA A 154 15.43 9.66 4.43
N ARG A 155 15.53 8.54 5.17
CA ARG A 155 16.09 7.29 4.65
C ARG A 155 14.97 6.45 4.05
N TYR A 156 15.21 5.88 2.86
CA TYR A 156 14.26 5.00 2.19
C TYR A 156 14.60 3.55 2.46
N VAL A 157 13.66 2.82 3.02
CA VAL A 157 13.86 1.44 3.49
C VAL A 157 13.14 0.47 2.56
N VAL A 158 13.88 -0.52 2.05
CA VAL A 158 13.34 -1.59 1.20
C VAL A 158 14.17 -2.86 1.38
N GLN A 159 13.60 -4.03 1.10
CA GLN A 159 14.37 -5.26 1.02
C GLN A 159 15.43 -5.13 -0.11
N GLU A 160 16.69 -5.42 0.20
CA GLU A 160 17.81 -5.31 -0.78
C GLU A 160 17.48 -6.06 -2.08
N LYS A 161 16.96 -7.27 -1.94
CA LYS A 161 16.59 -8.12 -3.08
C LYS A 161 15.39 -7.60 -3.88
N GLU A 162 14.50 -6.79 -3.29
CA GLU A 162 13.42 -6.13 -4.02
C GLU A 162 13.99 -5.05 -4.95
N LEU A 163 14.94 -4.24 -4.47
CA LEU A 163 15.63 -3.27 -5.30
C LEU A 163 16.42 -3.93 -6.44
N GLU A 164 17.13 -5.02 -6.14
CA GLU A 164 17.81 -5.81 -7.17
C GLU A 164 16.81 -6.39 -8.20
N PHE A 165 15.66 -6.88 -7.73
CA PHE A 165 14.62 -7.44 -8.58
C PHE A 165 13.98 -6.39 -9.47
N ALA A 166 13.72 -5.19 -8.96
CA ALA A 166 13.16 -4.06 -9.72
C ALA A 166 14.01 -3.68 -10.95
N HIS A 167 15.33 -3.89 -10.87
CA HIS A 167 16.25 -3.66 -12.00
C HIS A 167 16.31 -4.82 -13.02
N ARG A 168 15.69 -5.98 -12.73
CA ARG A 168 15.64 -7.14 -13.64
C ARG A 168 14.57 -6.95 -14.71
N ARG A 169 14.74 -6.02 -15.62
CA ARG A 169 13.76 -5.70 -16.66
C ARG A 169 13.39 -6.93 -17.48
N ASN A 170 12.14 -7.29 -17.48
CA ASN A 170 11.55 -8.28 -18.39
C ASN A 170 10.11 -7.87 -18.76
N GLU A 171 9.53 -8.56 -19.73
CA GLU A 171 8.24 -8.21 -20.32
C GLU A 171 7.08 -8.32 -19.32
N ARG A 172 7.23 -9.12 -18.26
CA ARG A 172 6.19 -9.33 -17.24
C ARG A 172 6.11 -8.21 -16.22
N ILE A 173 7.27 -7.63 -15.84
CA ILE A 173 7.36 -6.70 -14.72
C ILE A 173 7.60 -5.25 -15.13
N GLN A 174 8.12 -5.00 -16.34
CA GLN A 174 8.55 -3.65 -16.77
C GLN A 174 7.44 -2.59 -16.72
N ALA A 175 6.16 -2.99 -16.76
CA ALA A 175 5.05 -2.05 -16.69
C ALA A 175 4.75 -1.60 -15.25
N SER A 176 5.18 -2.38 -14.24
CA SER A 176 4.96 -2.09 -12.83
C SER A 176 6.16 -1.43 -12.16
N TYR A 177 7.38 -1.79 -12.58
CA TYR A 177 8.62 -1.22 -12.04
C TYR A 177 9.14 -0.10 -12.94
N LEU A 178 8.93 1.14 -12.51
CA LEU A 178 9.32 2.33 -13.26
C LEU A 178 10.61 2.92 -12.64
N PRO A 179 11.76 2.85 -13.31
CA PRO A 179 13.06 3.26 -12.73
C PRO A 179 13.08 4.68 -12.17
N HIS A 180 12.32 5.59 -12.75
CA HIS A 180 12.24 6.96 -12.28
C HIS A 180 11.59 7.08 -10.88
N ASN A 181 11.01 6.00 -10.34
CA ASN A 181 10.47 5.97 -8.98
C ASN A 181 11.51 5.59 -7.92
N PHE A 182 12.63 4.94 -8.30
CA PHE A 182 13.62 4.44 -7.34
C PHE A 182 15.09 4.76 -7.73
N ASP A 183 15.43 4.93 -9.00
CA ASP A 183 16.80 5.33 -9.40
C ASP A 183 17.25 6.66 -8.77
N PRO A 184 16.42 7.73 -8.70
CA PRO A 184 16.84 8.98 -8.07
C PRO A 184 17.15 8.87 -6.57
N ILE A 185 16.55 7.87 -5.89
CA ILE A 185 16.86 7.57 -4.48
C ILE A 185 18.24 6.93 -4.37
N SER A 186 18.58 6.04 -5.31
CA SER A 186 19.91 5.44 -5.43
C SER A 186 20.98 6.48 -5.74
N ASP A 187 20.70 7.38 -6.69
CA ASP A 187 21.60 8.46 -7.08
C ASP A 187 21.89 9.44 -5.93
N ALA A 188 20.92 9.59 -5.00
CA ALA A 188 21.05 10.43 -3.83
C ALA A 188 21.65 9.73 -2.60
N ASP A 189 21.98 8.42 -2.69
CA ASP A 189 22.49 7.59 -1.59
C ASP A 189 21.56 7.60 -0.33
N LEU A 190 20.24 7.52 -0.57
CA LEU A 190 19.24 7.59 0.50
C LEU A 190 18.71 6.23 0.95
N TRP A 191 19.10 5.13 0.31
CA TRP A 191 18.65 3.80 0.70
C TRP A 191 19.17 3.33 2.06
N HIS A 192 18.29 2.68 2.80
CA HIS A 192 18.59 1.81 3.92
C HIS A 192 18.09 0.41 3.54
N LEU A 193 18.98 -0.40 2.99
CA LEU A 193 18.65 -1.75 2.52
C LEU A 193 18.60 -2.71 3.70
N VAL A 194 17.57 -3.56 3.71
CA VAL A 194 17.37 -4.60 4.74
C VAL A 194 17.26 -5.98 4.10
N ASP A 195 17.53 -7.05 4.84
CA ASP A 195 17.39 -8.44 4.39
C ASP A 195 16.60 -9.25 5.43
N GLY A 196 15.42 -9.74 5.03
CA GLY A 196 14.56 -10.56 5.86
C GLY A 196 13.72 -9.78 6.87
N GLU A 197 13.35 -10.43 7.97
CA GLU A 197 12.62 -9.80 9.06
C GLU A 197 13.56 -8.94 9.90
N VAL A 198 13.15 -7.66 10.14
CA VAL A 198 13.98 -6.72 10.89
C VAL A 198 13.11 -5.78 11.73
N GLU A 199 13.54 -5.50 12.95
CA GLU A 199 13.04 -4.40 13.74
C GLU A 199 13.71 -3.11 13.25
N LEU A 200 12.93 -2.25 12.59
CA LEU A 200 13.44 -1.03 11.97
C LEU A 200 13.71 0.05 13.01
N THR A 201 12.80 0.21 13.93
CA THR A 201 12.86 1.08 15.11
C THR A 201 11.92 0.51 16.16
N GLU A 202 11.97 1.04 17.39
CA GLU A 202 11.07 0.61 18.46
C GLU A 202 9.60 0.65 18.02
N GLY A 203 8.95 -0.51 18.08
CA GLY A 203 7.55 -0.69 17.70
C GLY A 203 7.27 -0.80 16.20
N ILE A 204 8.26 -0.79 15.33
CA ILE A 204 8.09 -0.99 13.88
C ILE A 204 8.97 -2.14 13.39
N ARG A 205 8.33 -3.18 12.88
CA ARG A 205 8.98 -4.38 12.36
C ARG A 205 8.58 -4.63 10.91
N LEU A 206 9.56 -4.93 10.08
CA LEU A 206 9.37 -5.33 8.69
C LEU A 206 9.37 -6.85 8.62
N ILE A 207 8.36 -7.42 7.98
CA ILE A 207 8.24 -8.88 7.81
C ILE A 207 8.12 -9.24 6.34
N PRO A 208 8.97 -10.13 5.81
CA PRO A 208 8.80 -10.64 4.45
C PRO A 208 7.43 -11.30 4.26
N SER A 209 6.74 -10.91 3.22
CA SER A 209 5.46 -11.47 2.79
C SER A 209 5.47 -11.69 1.27
N PRO A 210 6.37 -12.56 0.77
CA PRO A 210 6.60 -12.75 -0.66
C PRO A 210 5.39 -13.33 -1.38
N GLY A 211 5.38 -13.17 -2.72
CA GLY A 211 4.39 -13.75 -3.61
C GLY A 211 3.82 -12.76 -4.60
N HIS A 212 3.33 -11.60 -4.16
CA HIS A 212 2.98 -10.50 -5.06
C HIS A 212 4.22 -10.05 -5.83
N THR A 213 5.27 -9.68 -5.11
CA THR A 213 6.64 -9.72 -5.63
C THR A 213 7.48 -10.73 -4.83
N PRO A 214 8.59 -11.24 -5.36
CA PRO A 214 9.42 -12.22 -4.65
C PRO A 214 9.99 -11.71 -3.33
N HIS A 215 10.08 -10.41 -3.16
CA HIS A 215 10.70 -9.78 -1.99
C HIS A 215 9.81 -8.72 -1.33
N HIS A 216 8.50 -8.83 -1.54
CA HIS A 216 7.48 -8.01 -0.87
C HIS A 216 7.58 -8.14 0.65
N GLN A 217 7.34 -7.03 1.36
CA GLN A 217 7.28 -6.99 2.83
C GLN A 217 6.00 -6.31 3.32
N SER A 218 5.51 -6.75 4.47
CA SER A 218 4.47 -6.08 5.25
C SER A 218 5.10 -5.39 6.46
N VAL A 219 4.39 -4.42 7.04
CA VAL A 219 4.89 -3.64 8.18
C VAL A 219 4.02 -3.88 9.41
N LEU A 220 4.63 -4.32 10.51
CA LEU A 220 3.99 -4.40 11.81
C LEU A 220 4.26 -3.13 12.61
N VAL A 221 3.21 -2.63 13.26
CA VAL A 221 3.27 -1.60 14.29
C VAL A 221 2.85 -2.24 15.61
N GLU A 222 3.79 -2.33 16.55
CA GLU A 222 3.64 -3.13 17.77
C GLU A 222 3.84 -2.24 19.00
N SER A 223 2.85 -2.16 19.88
CA SER A 223 2.96 -1.40 21.12
C SER A 223 1.99 -1.91 22.17
N GLU A 224 2.47 -2.07 23.41
CA GLU A 224 1.66 -2.45 24.58
C GLU A 224 0.77 -3.69 24.35
N GLY A 225 1.32 -4.69 23.65
CA GLY A 225 0.60 -5.93 23.32
C GLY A 225 -0.49 -5.78 22.27
N ARG A 226 -0.53 -4.66 21.56
CA ARG A 226 -1.36 -4.42 20.38
C ARG A 226 -0.52 -4.42 19.12
N THR A 227 -1.05 -4.97 18.03
CA THR A 227 -0.37 -5.04 16.74
C THR A 227 -1.29 -4.55 15.63
N ALA A 228 -0.79 -3.64 14.80
CA ALA A 228 -1.36 -3.36 13.48
C ALA A 228 -0.43 -3.90 12.39
N CYS A 229 -1.00 -4.43 11.31
CA CYS A 229 -0.25 -4.93 10.16
C CYS A 229 -0.70 -4.22 8.89
N TYR A 230 0.19 -3.44 8.29
CA TYR A 230 0.00 -2.91 6.95
C TYR A 230 0.36 -4.01 5.94
N LEU A 231 -0.67 -4.52 5.27
CA LEU A 231 -0.58 -5.72 4.44
C LEU A 231 0.01 -5.44 3.06
N ALA A 232 -0.19 -4.22 2.54
CA ALA A 232 0.07 -3.89 1.14
C ALA A 232 -0.53 -4.98 0.21
N ASP A 233 0.21 -5.40 -0.80
CA ASP A 233 -0.31 -6.24 -1.88
C ASP A 233 -0.32 -7.75 -1.61
N VAL A 234 0.15 -8.19 -0.45
CA VAL A 234 -0.15 -9.58 -0.03
C VAL A 234 -1.65 -9.78 0.19
N CYS A 235 -2.39 -8.70 0.53
CA CYS A 235 -3.84 -8.65 0.63
C CYS A 235 -4.35 -7.22 0.41
N PRO A 236 -4.54 -6.78 -0.84
CA PRO A 236 -4.75 -5.37 -1.18
C PRO A 236 -6.07 -4.78 -0.64
N THR A 237 -7.11 -5.58 -0.50
CA THR A 237 -8.41 -5.13 0.02
C THR A 237 -9.00 -6.14 1.00
N ALA A 238 -9.96 -5.71 1.84
CA ALA A 238 -10.73 -6.59 2.71
C ALA A 238 -11.50 -7.69 1.93
N SER A 239 -11.77 -7.47 0.65
CA SER A 239 -12.38 -8.48 -0.22
C SER A 239 -11.42 -9.62 -0.55
N HIS A 240 -10.11 -9.43 -0.45
CA HIS A 240 -9.08 -10.44 -0.70
C HIS A 240 -8.70 -11.29 0.54
N ILE A 241 -9.37 -11.12 1.67
CA ILE A 241 -9.07 -11.90 2.91
C ILE A 241 -9.10 -13.40 2.67
N ARG A 242 -10.07 -13.92 1.93
CA ARG A 242 -10.16 -15.36 1.65
C ARG A 242 -8.88 -15.87 0.98
N LEU A 243 -8.30 -16.94 1.49
CA LEU A 243 -7.02 -17.48 1.02
C LEU A 243 -6.93 -17.63 -0.51
N PRO A 244 -7.92 -18.21 -1.24
CA PRO A 244 -7.79 -18.36 -2.69
C PRO A 244 -8.09 -17.08 -3.49
N TRP A 245 -8.43 -15.96 -2.82
CA TRP A 245 -8.66 -14.68 -3.49
C TRP A 245 -7.34 -13.94 -3.60
N ILE A 246 -6.63 -14.21 -4.69
CA ILE A 246 -5.27 -13.78 -4.99
C ILE A 246 -5.29 -13.04 -6.32
N MET A 247 -4.47 -12.03 -6.47
CA MET A 247 -4.41 -11.23 -7.70
C MET A 247 -3.78 -12.01 -8.86
N GLY A 248 -4.23 -11.73 -10.07
CA GLY A 248 -3.53 -12.14 -11.31
C GLY A 248 -2.22 -11.38 -11.51
N TYR A 249 -2.03 -10.28 -10.77
CA TYR A 249 -0.76 -9.52 -10.74
C TYR A 249 0.33 -10.22 -9.93
N ASP A 250 -0.03 -11.13 -9.02
CA ASP A 250 0.95 -11.85 -8.20
C ASP A 250 1.91 -12.65 -9.08
N LEU A 251 3.20 -12.44 -8.89
CA LEU A 251 4.22 -13.13 -9.66
C LEU A 251 4.34 -14.60 -9.24
N GLU A 252 4.10 -14.88 -7.95
CA GLU A 252 4.21 -16.19 -7.32
C GLU A 252 2.95 -16.50 -6.50
N PRO A 253 1.77 -16.74 -7.15
CA PRO A 253 0.48 -16.80 -6.46
C PRO A 253 0.40 -17.91 -5.40
N LEU A 254 1.11 -19.02 -5.55
CA LEU A 254 1.16 -20.08 -4.52
C LEU A 254 2.01 -19.65 -3.32
N VAL A 255 3.02 -18.79 -3.52
CA VAL A 255 3.79 -18.21 -2.42
C VAL A 255 2.95 -17.17 -1.69
N THR A 256 2.20 -16.31 -2.41
CA THR A 256 1.21 -15.39 -1.80
C THR A 256 0.24 -16.15 -0.90
N LEU A 257 -0.26 -17.32 -1.36
CA LEU A 257 -1.16 -18.15 -0.56
C LEU A 257 -0.53 -18.56 0.77
N GLU A 258 0.73 -18.98 0.78
CA GLU A 258 1.43 -19.37 1.99
C GLU A 258 1.75 -18.16 2.89
N SER A 259 2.15 -17.04 2.31
CA SER A 259 2.34 -15.77 3.05
C SER A 259 1.04 -15.35 3.76
N LYS A 260 -0.08 -15.33 3.07
CA LYS A 260 -1.41 -15.05 3.68
C LYS A 260 -1.72 -16.04 4.81
N ARG A 261 -1.48 -17.35 4.59
CA ARG A 261 -1.75 -18.37 5.61
C ARG A 261 -0.92 -18.16 6.87
N GLY A 262 0.33 -17.78 6.71
CA GLY A 262 1.22 -17.43 7.82
C GLY A 262 0.75 -16.19 8.57
N LEU A 263 0.41 -15.12 7.84
CA LEU A 263 -0.08 -13.87 8.41
C LEU A 263 -1.43 -14.07 9.14
N TRP A 264 -2.39 -14.79 8.53
CA TRP A 264 -3.71 -15.01 9.14
C TRP A 264 -3.64 -15.80 10.44
N ARG A 265 -2.72 -16.76 10.54
CA ARG A 265 -2.49 -17.50 11.80
C ARG A 265 -2.07 -16.54 12.89
N ARG A 266 -1.04 -15.71 12.65
CA ARG A 266 -0.58 -14.72 13.61
C ARG A 266 -1.66 -13.67 13.92
N ALA A 267 -2.34 -13.17 12.91
CA ALA A 267 -3.38 -12.16 13.06
C ALA A 267 -4.60 -12.64 13.87
N LEU A 268 -4.95 -13.93 13.79
CA LEU A 268 -6.01 -14.53 14.62
C LEU A 268 -5.54 -14.76 16.06
N ASP A 269 -4.31 -15.27 16.24
CA ASP A 269 -3.77 -15.58 17.57
C ASP A 269 -3.51 -14.31 18.39
N GLU A 270 -3.13 -13.21 17.73
CA GLU A 270 -2.72 -11.94 18.36
C GLU A 270 -3.72 -10.80 18.14
N GLU A 271 -4.89 -11.07 17.52
CA GLU A 271 -5.96 -10.10 17.21
C GLU A 271 -5.45 -8.84 16.49
N TRP A 272 -4.66 -9.01 15.43
CA TRP A 272 -4.08 -7.91 14.69
C TRP A 272 -5.13 -6.99 14.04
N LEU A 273 -4.89 -5.69 14.10
CA LEU A 273 -5.54 -4.71 13.24
C LEU A 273 -4.89 -4.76 11.85
N LEU A 274 -5.60 -5.27 10.85
CA LEU A 274 -5.14 -5.30 9.47
C LEU A 274 -5.43 -3.96 8.79
N VAL A 275 -4.43 -3.39 8.11
CA VAL A 275 -4.55 -2.15 7.34
C VAL A 275 -4.48 -2.49 5.86
N PHE A 276 -5.47 -2.03 5.09
CA PHE A 276 -5.61 -2.31 3.65
C PHE A 276 -5.27 -1.06 2.84
N GLU A 277 -4.28 -1.17 1.98
CA GLU A 277 -3.85 -0.08 1.12
C GLU A 277 -4.90 0.26 0.08
N HIS A 278 -5.36 -0.74 -0.64
CA HIS A 278 -6.18 -0.55 -1.83
C HIS A 278 -7.69 -0.65 -1.60
N ASP A 279 -8.16 -0.93 -0.38
CA ASP A 279 -9.60 -0.93 -0.13
C ASP A 279 -10.15 0.50 -0.03
N PRO A 280 -11.02 0.93 -0.96
CA PRO A 280 -11.48 2.32 -0.96
C PRO A 280 -12.48 2.63 0.17
N VAL A 281 -13.02 1.61 0.84
CA VAL A 281 -14.07 1.77 1.86
C VAL A 281 -13.58 1.35 3.25
N VAL A 282 -12.84 0.24 3.32
CA VAL A 282 -12.39 -0.39 4.57
C VAL A 282 -10.89 -0.13 4.76
N PRO A 283 -10.49 0.90 5.52
CA PRO A 283 -9.06 1.19 5.72
C PRO A 283 -8.39 0.16 6.62
N TRP A 284 -9.12 -0.40 7.58
CA TRP A 284 -8.64 -1.40 8.54
C TRP A 284 -9.76 -2.25 9.12
N GLY A 285 -9.40 -3.35 9.72
CA GLY A 285 -10.31 -4.26 10.43
C GLY A 285 -9.58 -5.44 11.04
N VAL A 286 -10.25 -6.18 11.90
CA VAL A 286 -9.73 -7.41 12.52
C VAL A 286 -10.35 -8.61 11.81
N LEU A 287 -9.60 -9.69 11.63
CA LEU A 287 -10.14 -10.91 11.02
C LEU A 287 -11.35 -11.43 11.79
N ASP A 288 -12.35 -11.93 11.06
CA ASP A 288 -13.35 -12.79 11.67
C ASP A 288 -12.73 -14.15 12.05
N GLU A 289 -13.37 -14.90 12.96
CA GLU A 289 -12.86 -16.18 13.48
C GLU A 289 -12.56 -17.22 12.40
N GLU A 290 -13.22 -17.12 11.24
CA GLU A 290 -13.03 -18.05 10.12
C GLU A 290 -12.03 -17.51 9.06
N ALA A 291 -11.45 -16.33 9.26
CA ALA A 291 -10.61 -15.60 8.31
C ALA A 291 -11.24 -15.52 6.90
N ARG A 292 -12.53 -15.20 6.85
CA ARG A 292 -13.30 -15.05 5.60
C ARG A 292 -13.67 -13.60 5.29
N GLY A 293 -13.46 -12.72 6.24
CA GLY A 293 -13.71 -11.29 6.16
C GLY A 293 -13.11 -10.56 7.35
N VAL A 294 -13.42 -9.28 7.47
CA VAL A 294 -13.04 -8.46 8.60
C VAL A 294 -14.28 -7.94 9.32
N ARG A 295 -14.18 -7.83 10.62
CA ARG A 295 -15.09 -7.06 11.46
C ARG A 295 -14.51 -5.67 11.66
N SER A 296 -15.34 -4.63 11.56
CA SER A 296 -14.94 -3.30 11.96
C SER A 296 -14.84 -3.28 13.48
N GLU A 297 -13.69 -2.92 14.02
CA GLU A 297 -13.67 -2.45 15.42
C GLU A 297 -14.29 -1.05 15.43
N GLY A 298 -15.18 -0.81 16.37
CA GLY A 298 -15.83 0.49 16.53
C GLY A 298 -14.81 1.63 16.56
N SER A 299 -15.22 2.73 15.95
CA SER A 299 -14.54 4.03 15.93
C SER A 299 -14.32 4.57 17.34
#